data_2f4e942b9ef15963f04e8b5b7702451f
#
_entry.id   2f4e942b9ef15963f04e8b5b7702451f
#
_cell.length_a   1.000
_cell.length_b   1.000
_cell.length_c   1.000
_cell.angle_alpha   90.00
_cell.angle_beta   90.00
_cell.angle_gamma   90.00
#
_symmetry.space_group_name_H-M   'P 1'
#
loop_
_entity.id
_entity.type
_entity.pdbx_description
1 polymer ?
#
loop_
_entity_poly.entity_id
_entity_poly.type
_entity_poly.pdbx_seq_one_letter_code
_entity_poly.pdbx_strand_id
1 'polypeptide(L)'
;MKAINMSRRSFLGAAGIAAAGLGLTACGGGSNGGGASAGGASGTEGGGTITAASAYAPSTFDPTKTGSAIGLCANWHVLEGLYGTDFHDYSIHKELANEDEPTKIDDNTFEVTIRDGATYSDGTEVKAADIVNSYNLCVSGGVYTAFFEPFESLEAKDDKTVTIKTKVANFGLLKERLAIIRAYPASQTADEVAAKPIGSGPWMYDSMTDKALDLVPNPNYNGEFKPKDEKLHFDVVTDGTARLTEQQEGTSQVMELVTADAIDTLEGAGCKIDNVQGFGTRFIMFNVAKEQWNNVKLRQAVMYAINYDQIVSNTFAGLATPASCYLPETFTNYHEAATVYTTDADKAKSLLEESGATAGPIVMRTTDNEQVKGMATQIKEDLDALGFTVEIKTDTSPATYSAIDSGTDSWDILVAPGDPSCFGGDTDLLLSWWYGDGVWMKQRCPWGTSAEWKQVNELMTKALGQTGDEQQSTWNEVFDLIAENCVLYPLVHVKTVTASWDDPSKSPSGTAIKNFEGIGTTGMLFLESASLKA
;
A
#
# COMPACT_ATOMS: atom_id res chain seq x y z
N MET A 1 -44.32 -16.75 26.34
CA MET A 1 -43.50 -16.38 27.49
C MET A 1 -43.24 -14.87 27.42
N LYS A 2 -43.39 -14.20 28.58
CA LYS A 2 -43.53 -12.75 28.67
C LYS A 2 -42.25 -11.99 28.27
N ALA A 3 -42.41 -10.99 27.40
CA ALA A 3 -41.41 -9.95 27.15
C ALA A 3 -41.32 -9.02 28.38
N ILE A 4 -40.08 -8.77 28.86
CA ILE A 4 -39.81 -7.78 29.90
C ILE A 4 -39.28 -6.52 29.18
N ASN A 5 -40.16 -5.49 29.17
CA ASN A 5 -39.77 -4.14 28.78
C ASN A 5 -38.98 -3.49 29.93
N MET A 6 -37.72 -3.17 29.69
CA MET A 6 -36.94 -2.31 30.61
C MET A 6 -36.81 -0.91 30.01
N SER A 7 -37.28 0.06 30.78
CA SER A 7 -37.37 1.47 30.44
C SER A 7 -36.03 2.18 30.64
N ARG A 8 -35.76 3.18 29.77
CA ARG A 8 -34.52 4.02 29.69
C ARG A 8 -34.21 4.91 30.91
N ARG A 9 -34.79 4.65 32.09
CA ARG A 9 -34.63 5.51 33.27
C ARG A 9 -33.83 4.93 34.45
N SER A 10 -33.20 3.76 34.30
CA SER A 10 -32.50 3.08 35.41
C SER A 10 -30.96 3.03 35.29
N PHE A 11 -30.34 3.84 34.44
CA PHE A 11 -28.89 3.83 34.23
C PHE A 11 -28.15 5.08 34.74
N LEU A 12 -28.81 5.92 35.54
CA LEU A 12 -28.15 7.07 36.18
C LEU A 12 -28.25 6.96 37.71
N GLY A 13 -27.33 6.20 38.31
CA GLY A 13 -27.29 6.13 39.77
C GLY A 13 -26.32 5.13 40.34
N ALA A 14 -25.01 5.22 40.03
CA ALA A 14 -23.97 4.61 40.85
C ALA A 14 -22.57 5.11 40.39
N ALA A 15 -22.26 6.36 40.67
CA ALA A 15 -20.89 6.84 40.73
C ALA A 15 -20.84 8.00 41.73
N GLY A 16 -20.55 7.69 42.95
CA GLY A 16 -20.36 8.67 43.99
C GLY A 16 -19.51 8.09 45.11
N ILE A 17 -18.41 8.76 45.36
CA ILE A 17 -17.65 8.82 46.62
C ILE A 17 -16.59 7.74 46.85
N ALA A 18 -15.32 8.15 46.67
CA ALA A 18 -14.26 7.99 47.66
C ALA A 18 -13.12 8.98 47.37
N ALA A 19 -13.23 10.18 47.93
CA ALA A 19 -12.10 11.07 48.12
C ALA A 19 -11.85 11.18 49.62
N ALA A 20 -10.62 10.98 50.05
CA ALA A 20 -9.94 11.43 51.27
C ALA A 20 -8.65 10.60 51.42
N GLY A 21 -7.50 11.10 51.68
CA GLY A 21 -7.00 12.40 52.06
C GLY A 21 -5.58 12.20 52.58
N LEU A 22 -4.88 13.34 52.71
CA LEU A 22 -3.70 13.57 53.55
C LEU A 22 -2.33 13.15 52.94
N GLY A 23 -1.30 14.01 53.00
CA GLY A 23 -1.06 15.18 53.78
C GLY A 23 0.16 15.98 53.34
N LEU A 24 0.09 17.18 53.72
CA LEU A 24 1.08 18.25 53.67
C LEU A 24 2.37 17.94 54.43
N THR A 25 3.52 18.34 53.88
CA THR A 25 4.55 18.99 54.67
C THR A 25 5.25 20.07 53.84
N ALA A 26 5.11 21.28 54.34
CA ALA A 26 5.82 22.47 53.88
C ALA A 26 7.09 22.68 54.71
N CYS A 27 8.09 23.34 54.10
CA CYS A 27 9.05 24.32 54.64
C CYS A 27 10.24 24.35 53.71
N GLY A 28 10.78 25.40 53.20
CA GLY A 28 10.70 26.81 53.49
C GLY A 28 11.88 27.51 52.85
N GLY A 29 11.65 28.69 52.28
CA GLY A 29 12.48 29.85 52.37
C GLY A 29 13.62 30.08 51.39
N GLY A 30 13.54 31.20 50.59
CA GLY A 30 14.68 31.89 50.05
C GLY A 30 14.38 32.69 48.78
N SER A 31 13.93 33.94 48.97
CA SER A 31 13.80 34.96 47.93
C SER A 31 15.11 35.36 47.28
N ASN A 32 15.17 35.47 45.95
CA ASN A 32 15.65 36.71 45.32
C ASN A 32 15.16 36.83 43.86
N GLY A 33 14.69 38.00 43.50
CA GLY A 33 14.10 38.35 42.24
C GLY A 33 15.12 38.54 41.12
N GLY A 34 14.63 38.40 39.89
CA GLY A 34 15.35 38.76 38.68
C GLY A 34 14.55 38.38 37.44
N GLY A 35 13.97 39.37 36.76
CA GLY A 35 13.74 39.49 35.34
C GLY A 35 13.03 38.37 34.60
N ALA A 36 11.73 38.52 34.36
CA ALA A 36 11.04 37.79 33.32
C ALA A 36 11.57 38.21 31.95
N SER A 37 12.43 37.37 31.35
CA SER A 37 12.70 37.36 29.92
C SER A 37 11.70 36.38 29.33
N ALA A 38 10.79 36.85 28.48
CA ALA A 38 9.95 36.03 27.65
C ALA A 38 10.87 35.34 26.62
N GLY A 39 11.46 34.22 27.01
CA GLY A 39 12.07 33.29 26.12
C GLY A 39 10.98 32.51 25.41
N GLY A 40 10.83 32.69 24.09
CA GLY A 40 10.05 31.81 23.28
C GLY A 40 10.46 30.39 23.56
N ALA A 41 9.51 29.55 23.94
CA ALA A 41 9.72 28.11 24.03
C ALA A 41 10.12 27.61 22.61
N SER A 42 11.40 27.34 22.40
CA SER A 42 11.84 26.48 21.32
C SER A 42 11.34 25.11 21.70
N GLY A 43 10.23 24.66 21.05
CA GLY A 43 9.73 23.31 21.23
C GLY A 43 10.86 22.32 20.99
N THR A 44 11.00 21.36 21.88
CA THR A 44 11.93 20.24 21.71
C THR A 44 11.46 19.39 20.55
N GLU A 45 12.35 19.08 19.60
CA GLU A 45 12.06 18.11 18.54
C GLU A 45 12.32 16.70 19.07
N GLY A 46 11.35 15.77 18.82
CA GLY A 46 11.48 14.36 19.20
C GLY A 46 11.27 14.10 20.70
N GLY A 47 11.42 12.88 21.10
CA GLY A 47 11.36 12.43 22.50
C GLY A 47 9.97 12.06 23.00
N GLY A 48 9.08 11.58 22.13
CA GLY A 48 7.73 11.12 22.50
C GLY A 48 7.24 9.96 21.64
N THR A 49 5.92 9.76 21.65
CA THR A 49 5.24 8.75 20.82
C THR A 49 4.51 9.44 19.67
N ILE A 50 4.84 9.10 18.43
CA ILE A 50 4.03 9.44 17.26
C ILE A 50 2.92 8.39 17.16
N THR A 51 1.67 8.82 17.17
CA THR A 51 0.51 7.94 16.95
C THR A 51 -0.11 8.22 15.59
N ALA A 52 -0.26 7.15 14.79
CA ALA A 52 -0.91 7.20 13.49
C ALA A 52 -2.10 6.24 13.45
N ALA A 53 -3.26 6.73 13.01
CA ALA A 53 -4.45 5.91 12.78
C ALA A 53 -4.40 5.30 11.38
N SER A 54 -4.10 4.00 11.30
CA SER A 54 -4.03 3.24 10.04
C SER A 54 -5.39 2.70 9.62
N ALA A 55 -5.67 2.77 8.32
CA ALA A 55 -6.94 2.36 7.75
C ALA A 55 -7.05 0.86 7.45
N TYR A 56 -5.95 0.11 7.51
CA TYR A 56 -5.86 -1.26 7.03
C TYR A 56 -5.46 -2.24 8.13
N ALA A 57 -6.15 -3.37 8.17
CA ALA A 57 -5.78 -4.46 9.08
C ALA A 57 -4.59 -5.26 8.51
N PRO A 58 -3.67 -5.74 9.36
CA PRO A 58 -2.58 -6.60 8.93
C PRO A 58 -3.08 -7.98 8.51
N SER A 59 -2.44 -8.56 7.48
CA SER A 59 -2.66 -9.95 7.08
C SER A 59 -1.52 -10.87 7.55
N THR A 60 -0.29 -10.44 7.38
CA THR A 60 0.95 -11.08 7.85
C THR A 60 2.05 -10.04 7.85
N PHE A 61 3.07 -10.24 8.70
CA PHE A 61 4.29 -9.42 8.72
C PHE A 61 5.48 -10.09 8.03
N ASP A 62 5.29 -11.28 7.43
CA ASP A 62 6.31 -11.90 6.60
C ASP A 62 6.61 -10.99 5.38
N PRO A 63 7.82 -10.40 5.31
CA PRO A 63 8.16 -9.42 4.26
C PRO A 63 8.25 -10.04 2.86
N THR A 64 8.23 -11.37 2.77
CA THR A 64 8.26 -12.10 1.49
C THR A 64 6.87 -12.45 0.98
N LYS A 65 5.81 -12.14 1.74
CA LYS A 65 4.42 -12.53 1.43
C LYS A 65 3.39 -11.44 1.67
N THR A 66 3.69 -10.43 2.50
CA THR A 66 2.70 -9.42 2.87
C THR A 66 2.33 -8.52 1.69
N GLY A 67 1.02 -8.33 1.48
CA GLY A 67 0.48 -7.34 0.55
C GLY A 67 -0.43 -6.32 1.27
N SER A 68 -0.46 -6.33 2.62
CA SER A 68 -1.24 -5.35 3.39
C SER A 68 -0.43 -4.08 3.63
N ALA A 69 -1.06 -2.91 3.43
CA ALA A 69 -0.40 -1.62 3.58
C ALA A 69 0.29 -1.45 4.94
N ILE A 70 -0.38 -1.82 6.04
CA ILE A 70 0.21 -1.72 7.39
C ILE A 70 1.38 -2.68 7.60
N GLY A 71 1.33 -3.90 7.05
CA GLY A 71 2.42 -4.87 7.14
C GLY A 71 3.64 -4.41 6.37
N LEU A 72 3.47 -3.86 5.18
CA LEU A 72 4.54 -3.26 4.39
C LEU A 72 5.12 -2.02 5.09
N CYS A 73 4.26 -1.09 5.50
CA CYS A 73 4.63 0.13 6.23
C CYS A 73 5.51 -0.20 7.44
N ALA A 74 5.05 -1.08 8.33
CA ALA A 74 5.81 -1.45 9.52
C ALA A 74 7.15 -2.11 9.17
N ASN A 75 7.16 -2.99 8.18
CA ASN A 75 8.38 -3.67 7.74
C ASN A 75 9.44 -2.72 7.16
N TRP A 76 9.02 -1.68 6.42
CA TRP A 76 9.96 -0.68 5.90
C TRP A 76 10.68 0.12 7.00
N HIS A 77 10.07 0.30 8.18
CA HIS A 77 10.73 0.91 9.32
C HIS A 77 11.70 -0.04 10.05
N VAL A 78 11.46 -1.35 9.98
CA VAL A 78 12.13 -2.36 10.81
C VAL A 78 13.19 -3.14 10.05
N LEU A 79 12.95 -3.41 8.76
CA LEU A 79 13.80 -4.27 7.93
C LEU A 79 14.52 -3.43 6.89
N GLU A 80 15.80 -3.65 6.71
CA GLU A 80 16.55 -3.07 5.58
C GLU A 80 16.69 -4.08 4.43
N GLY A 81 16.71 -3.55 3.20
CA GLY A 81 17.20 -4.24 2.02
C GLY A 81 18.67 -3.89 1.74
N LEU A 82 19.25 -4.35 0.63
CA LEU A 82 20.51 -3.78 0.15
C LEU A 82 20.31 -2.30 -0.19
N TYR A 83 19.20 -1.98 -0.80
CA TYR A 83 18.71 -0.62 -1.10
C TYR A 83 17.32 -0.44 -0.53
N GLY A 84 16.90 0.81 -0.37
CA GLY A 84 15.57 1.22 0.06
C GLY A 84 14.92 2.20 -0.93
N THR A 85 13.62 2.33 -0.86
CA THR A 85 12.82 3.25 -1.67
C THR A 85 12.31 4.39 -0.80
N ASP A 86 12.52 5.64 -1.21
CA ASP A 86 11.80 6.77 -0.65
C ASP A 86 10.37 6.77 -1.20
N PHE A 87 9.39 6.70 -0.32
CA PHE A 87 7.98 6.57 -0.74
C PHE A 87 7.31 7.90 -1.12
N HIS A 88 8.00 9.03 -1.03
CA HIS A 88 7.48 10.30 -1.52
C HIS A 88 7.76 10.49 -3.01
N ASP A 89 8.94 10.07 -3.49
CA ASP A 89 9.37 10.33 -4.87
C ASP A 89 9.90 9.09 -5.62
N TYR A 90 9.87 7.91 -4.98
CA TYR A 90 10.42 6.63 -5.48
C TYR A 90 11.92 6.62 -5.73
N SER A 91 12.67 7.58 -5.22
CA SER A 91 14.13 7.55 -5.31
C SER A 91 14.71 6.38 -4.52
N ILE A 92 15.78 5.79 -5.04
CA ILE A 92 16.45 4.65 -4.42
C ILE A 92 17.71 5.12 -3.70
N HIS A 93 17.83 4.74 -2.43
CA HIS A 93 18.99 4.98 -1.60
C HIS A 93 19.58 3.67 -1.08
N LYS A 94 20.83 3.70 -0.63
CA LYS A 94 21.44 2.53 0.01
C LYS A 94 20.97 2.37 1.45
N GLU A 95 20.81 1.12 1.87
CA GLU A 95 20.55 0.75 3.26
C GLU A 95 21.64 -0.18 3.78
N LEU A 96 21.57 -1.49 3.53
CA LEU A 96 22.64 -2.44 3.88
C LEU A 96 23.82 -2.38 2.92
N ALA A 97 23.64 -1.87 1.70
CA ALA A 97 24.74 -1.75 0.74
C ALA A 97 25.79 -0.75 1.22
N ASN A 98 27.07 -1.07 0.98
CA ASN A 98 28.18 -0.16 1.19
C ASN A 98 28.31 0.85 0.04
N GLU A 99 28.00 0.42 -1.18
CA GLU A 99 28.10 1.21 -2.41
C GLU A 99 26.74 1.82 -2.80
N ASP A 100 26.76 3.04 -3.37
CA ASP A 100 25.53 3.68 -3.90
C ASP A 100 25.00 2.97 -5.15
N GLU A 101 25.88 2.33 -5.92
CA GLU A 101 25.57 1.55 -7.10
C GLU A 101 26.17 0.15 -7.02
N PRO A 102 25.44 -0.90 -7.45
CA PRO A 102 25.99 -2.24 -7.60
C PRO A 102 27.26 -2.24 -8.46
N THR A 103 28.30 -2.92 -8.02
CA THR A 103 29.54 -3.06 -8.78
C THR A 103 29.31 -3.96 -9.99
N LYS A 104 29.42 -3.40 -11.19
CA LYS A 104 29.27 -4.16 -12.43
C LYS A 104 30.52 -5.03 -12.68
N ILE A 105 30.32 -6.36 -12.79
CA ILE A 105 31.37 -7.33 -13.14
C ILE A 105 31.37 -7.59 -14.65
N ASP A 106 30.18 -7.79 -15.23
CA ASP A 106 29.93 -7.88 -16.67
C ASP A 106 28.50 -7.40 -16.96
N ASP A 107 28.01 -7.56 -18.20
CA ASP A 107 26.71 -7.03 -18.61
C ASP A 107 25.53 -7.68 -17.87
N ASN A 108 25.68 -8.86 -17.32
CA ASN A 108 24.64 -9.61 -16.64
C ASN A 108 24.99 -9.91 -15.16
N THR A 109 26.16 -9.53 -14.68
CA THR A 109 26.64 -9.89 -13.34
C THR A 109 27.04 -8.64 -12.56
N PHE A 110 26.51 -8.54 -11.35
CA PHE A 110 26.73 -7.42 -10.43
C PHE A 110 27.08 -7.95 -9.03
N GLU A 111 27.79 -7.15 -8.25
CA GLU A 111 28.09 -7.45 -6.85
C GLU A 111 27.71 -6.26 -5.96
N VAL A 112 27.20 -6.57 -4.76
CA VAL A 112 26.91 -5.60 -3.70
C VAL A 112 27.51 -6.10 -2.40
N THR A 113 28.25 -5.23 -1.70
CA THR A 113 28.88 -5.54 -0.40
C THR A 113 28.03 -4.96 0.73
N ILE A 114 27.79 -5.73 1.77
CA ILE A 114 27.07 -5.28 2.98
C ILE A 114 28.00 -4.36 3.79
N ARG A 115 27.48 -3.23 4.27
CA ARG A 115 28.24 -2.28 5.09
C ARG A 115 28.78 -2.92 6.37
N ASP A 116 29.91 -2.42 6.84
CA ASP A 116 30.58 -2.92 8.05
C ASP A 116 29.73 -2.70 9.30
N GLY A 117 29.72 -3.69 10.18
CA GLY A 117 29.04 -3.63 11.47
C GLY A 117 27.52 -3.67 11.40
N ALA A 118 26.91 -4.00 10.24
CA ALA A 118 25.47 -4.20 10.14
C ALA A 118 25.02 -5.37 11.01
N THR A 119 24.10 -5.10 11.93
CA THR A 119 23.56 -6.10 12.86
C THR A 119 22.04 -6.00 12.93
N TYR A 120 21.40 -7.11 13.21
CA TYR A 120 19.98 -7.16 13.54
C TYR A 120 19.70 -6.60 14.95
N SER A 121 18.44 -6.35 15.26
CA SER A 121 18.01 -5.83 16.56
C SER A 121 18.30 -6.77 17.74
N ASP A 122 18.51 -8.05 17.48
CA ASP A 122 18.97 -9.04 18.47
C ASP A 122 20.51 -9.09 18.66
N GLY A 123 21.25 -8.28 17.91
CA GLY A 123 22.71 -8.18 17.93
C GLY A 123 23.43 -9.18 17.04
N THR A 124 22.73 -10.04 16.30
CA THR A 124 23.37 -10.94 15.34
C THR A 124 23.80 -10.18 14.09
N GLU A 125 24.91 -10.62 13.45
CA GLU A 125 25.47 -9.97 12.26
C GLU A 125 24.61 -10.26 11.03
N VAL A 126 24.39 -9.23 10.19
CA VAL A 126 23.74 -9.37 8.89
C VAL A 126 24.71 -10.01 7.90
N LYS A 127 24.27 -11.07 7.22
CA LYS A 127 25.06 -11.82 6.25
C LYS A 127 24.42 -11.83 4.86
N ALA A 128 25.26 -11.95 3.83
CA ALA A 128 24.81 -12.13 2.45
C ALA A 128 23.83 -13.31 2.28
N ALA A 129 24.02 -14.38 3.06
CA ALA A 129 23.12 -15.53 3.07
C ALA A 129 21.67 -15.18 3.51
N ASP A 130 21.49 -14.17 4.37
CA ASP A 130 20.15 -13.72 4.81
C ASP A 130 19.42 -13.02 3.65
N ILE A 131 20.11 -12.18 2.89
CA ILE A 131 19.58 -11.53 1.69
C ILE A 131 19.16 -12.58 0.64
N VAL A 132 20.04 -13.56 0.39
CA VAL A 132 19.77 -14.65 -0.55
C VAL A 132 18.57 -15.49 -0.10
N ASN A 133 18.44 -15.77 1.20
CA ASN A 133 17.30 -16.47 1.75
C ASN A 133 15.99 -15.70 1.51
N SER A 134 15.97 -14.40 1.83
CA SER A 134 14.80 -13.53 1.61
C SER A 134 14.41 -13.49 0.12
N TYR A 135 15.39 -13.33 -0.78
CA TYR A 135 15.17 -13.39 -2.22
C TYR A 135 14.52 -14.73 -2.66
N ASN A 136 15.08 -15.85 -2.24
CA ASN A 136 14.57 -17.18 -2.62
C ASN A 136 13.12 -17.36 -2.12
N LEU A 137 12.78 -16.84 -0.96
CA LEU A 137 11.41 -16.89 -0.42
C LEU A 137 10.46 -15.97 -1.19
N CYS A 138 10.90 -14.77 -1.59
CA CYS A 138 10.12 -13.89 -2.47
C CYS A 138 9.78 -14.56 -3.80
N VAL A 139 10.76 -15.22 -4.43
CA VAL A 139 10.58 -15.91 -5.72
C VAL A 139 9.70 -17.13 -5.57
N SER A 140 9.85 -17.92 -4.49
CA SER A 140 9.08 -19.15 -4.29
C SER A 140 7.69 -18.91 -3.68
N GLY A 141 7.45 -17.75 -3.07
CA GLY A 141 6.23 -17.44 -2.33
C GLY A 141 5.02 -17.05 -3.19
N GLY A 142 5.20 -16.82 -4.47
CA GLY A 142 4.15 -16.59 -5.47
C GLY A 142 3.70 -15.13 -5.61
N VAL A 143 3.65 -14.34 -4.54
CA VAL A 143 3.13 -12.95 -4.60
C VAL A 143 4.13 -12.01 -5.29
N TYR A 144 5.42 -12.14 -4.98
CA TYR A 144 6.48 -11.26 -5.51
C TYR A 144 7.24 -11.87 -6.69
N THR A 145 6.94 -13.10 -7.10
CA THR A 145 7.67 -13.84 -8.14
C THR A 145 7.86 -13.02 -9.41
N ALA A 146 6.81 -12.32 -9.85
CA ALA A 146 6.82 -11.55 -11.10
C ALA A 146 7.82 -10.38 -11.08
N PHE A 147 8.10 -9.78 -9.91
CA PHE A 147 9.07 -8.70 -9.80
C PHE A 147 10.50 -9.14 -10.11
N PHE A 148 10.80 -10.42 -9.91
CA PHE A 148 12.14 -10.99 -10.07
C PHE A 148 12.32 -11.78 -11.37
N GLU A 149 11.37 -11.70 -12.29
CA GLU A 149 11.53 -12.30 -13.63
C GLU A 149 12.83 -11.90 -14.35
N PRO A 150 13.30 -10.62 -14.25
CA PRO A 150 14.57 -10.25 -14.86
C PRO A 150 15.81 -10.86 -14.20
N PHE A 151 15.69 -11.48 -13.02
CA PHE A 151 16.81 -12.08 -12.28
C PHE A 151 17.01 -13.54 -12.69
N GLU A 152 18.28 -13.94 -12.86
CA GLU A 152 18.68 -15.33 -13.00
C GLU A 152 18.95 -15.96 -11.63
N SER A 153 19.78 -15.29 -10.80
CA SER A 153 20.09 -15.74 -9.45
C SER A 153 20.61 -14.63 -8.54
N LEU A 154 20.44 -14.84 -7.22
CA LEU A 154 21.21 -14.19 -6.16
C LEU A 154 22.01 -15.25 -5.41
N GLU A 155 23.31 -15.01 -5.18
CA GLU A 155 24.21 -15.94 -4.52
C GLU A 155 25.08 -15.20 -3.51
N ALA A 156 25.32 -15.80 -2.33
CA ALA A 156 26.31 -15.31 -1.39
C ALA A 156 27.69 -15.73 -1.86
N LYS A 157 28.51 -14.76 -2.31
CA LYS A 157 29.90 -14.99 -2.68
C LYS A 157 30.78 -15.28 -1.45
N ASP A 158 30.49 -14.58 -0.39
CA ASP A 158 31.06 -14.71 0.95
C ASP A 158 30.08 -14.17 1.98
N ASP A 159 30.49 -14.00 3.26
CA ASP A 159 29.59 -13.54 4.33
C ASP A 159 29.06 -12.11 4.09
N LYS A 160 29.74 -11.29 3.29
CA LYS A 160 29.41 -9.87 3.08
C LYS A 160 29.03 -9.51 1.65
N THR A 161 29.31 -10.34 0.68
CA THR A 161 29.13 -10.01 -0.74
C THR A 161 28.02 -10.86 -1.37
N VAL A 162 27.05 -10.17 -1.95
CA VAL A 162 26.00 -10.79 -2.78
C VAL A 162 26.35 -10.62 -4.24
N THR A 163 26.37 -11.70 -5.01
CA THR A 163 26.46 -11.70 -6.46
C THR A 163 25.06 -11.83 -7.06
N ILE A 164 24.73 -10.95 -7.97
CA ILE A 164 23.45 -10.88 -8.67
C ILE A 164 23.67 -11.17 -10.14
N LYS A 165 22.92 -12.13 -10.69
CA LYS A 165 22.88 -12.40 -12.12
C LYS A 165 21.51 -12.04 -12.71
N THR A 166 21.51 -11.36 -13.84
CA THR A 166 20.30 -10.91 -14.53
C THR A 166 20.18 -11.56 -15.91
N LYS A 167 18.95 -11.83 -16.33
CA LYS A 167 18.64 -12.31 -17.69
C LYS A 167 18.73 -11.19 -18.71
N VAL A 168 18.52 -9.94 -18.26
CA VAL A 168 18.58 -8.71 -19.09
C VAL A 168 19.95 -8.07 -18.90
N ALA A 169 20.68 -7.88 -20.01
CA ALA A 169 21.98 -7.23 -19.97
C ALA A 169 21.85 -5.74 -19.58
N ASN A 170 22.74 -5.28 -18.71
CA ASN A 170 22.74 -3.91 -18.18
C ASN A 170 21.39 -3.49 -17.57
N PHE A 171 20.78 -4.39 -16.81
CA PHE A 171 19.45 -4.19 -16.23
C PHE A 171 19.38 -2.90 -15.39
N GLY A 172 18.69 -1.88 -15.94
CA GLY A 172 18.68 -0.52 -15.39
C GLY A 172 17.87 -0.34 -14.10
N LEU A 173 16.95 -1.29 -13.79
CA LEU A 173 16.09 -1.27 -12.60
C LEU A 173 16.58 -2.22 -11.50
N LEU A 174 17.89 -2.49 -11.48
CA LEU A 174 18.46 -3.46 -10.54
C LEU A 174 18.27 -3.05 -9.08
N LYS A 175 18.50 -1.79 -8.75
CA LYS A 175 18.35 -1.27 -7.38
C LYS A 175 16.90 -1.28 -6.91
N GLU A 176 15.98 -0.93 -7.79
CA GLU A 176 14.54 -0.96 -7.55
C GLU A 176 14.07 -2.37 -7.17
N ARG A 177 14.58 -3.39 -7.84
CA ARG A 177 14.26 -4.78 -7.50
C ARG A 177 14.94 -5.25 -6.22
N LEU A 178 16.19 -4.85 -5.98
CA LEU A 178 16.89 -5.16 -4.73
C LEU A 178 16.26 -4.48 -3.50
N ALA A 179 15.62 -3.33 -3.68
CA ALA A 179 14.91 -2.62 -2.61
C ALA A 179 13.67 -3.38 -2.09
N ILE A 180 13.08 -4.26 -2.91
CA ILE A 180 11.94 -5.09 -2.48
C ILE A 180 12.36 -6.19 -1.50
N ILE A 181 13.63 -6.65 -1.58
CA ILE A 181 14.14 -7.76 -0.78
C ILE A 181 14.51 -7.23 0.61
N ARG A 182 13.67 -7.48 1.61
CA ARG A 182 13.90 -7.10 3.00
C ARG A 182 14.58 -8.23 3.76
N ALA A 183 15.73 -7.93 4.37
CA ALA A 183 16.54 -8.91 5.06
C ALA A 183 16.06 -9.18 6.48
N TYR A 184 16.10 -10.46 6.88
CA TYR A 184 15.95 -10.92 8.25
C TYR A 184 16.81 -12.17 8.46
N PRO A 185 17.14 -12.55 9.72
CA PRO A 185 17.97 -13.72 9.96
C PRO A 185 17.41 -14.99 9.33
N ALA A 186 18.19 -15.66 8.48
CA ALA A 186 17.78 -16.93 7.87
C ALA A 186 17.47 -18.04 8.88
N SER A 187 17.86 -17.83 10.15
CA SER A 187 17.55 -18.73 11.27
C SER A 187 16.13 -18.59 11.82
N GLN A 188 15.41 -17.48 11.51
CA GLN A 188 14.00 -17.35 11.90
C GLN A 188 13.14 -18.30 11.08
N THR A 189 12.24 -19.01 11.77
CA THR A 189 11.23 -19.84 11.13
C THR A 189 10.14 -18.99 10.47
N ALA A 190 9.41 -19.54 9.51
CA ALA A 190 8.32 -18.83 8.84
C ALA A 190 7.26 -18.28 9.81
N ASP A 191 6.92 -19.03 10.86
CA ASP A 191 5.95 -18.60 11.88
C ASP A 191 6.49 -17.45 12.73
N GLU A 192 7.78 -17.45 13.08
CA GLU A 192 8.42 -16.35 13.81
C GLU A 192 8.46 -15.07 12.97
N VAL A 193 8.82 -15.19 11.68
CA VAL A 193 8.84 -14.05 10.75
C VAL A 193 7.43 -13.49 10.54
N ALA A 194 6.44 -14.36 10.36
CA ALA A 194 5.05 -13.92 10.19
C ALA A 194 4.49 -13.21 11.42
N ALA A 195 4.94 -13.59 12.62
CA ALA A 195 4.50 -13.01 13.89
C ALA A 195 5.31 -11.76 14.27
N LYS A 196 6.64 -11.79 14.15
CA LYS A 196 7.53 -10.69 14.53
C LYS A 196 8.89 -10.83 13.85
N PRO A 197 9.08 -10.24 12.66
CA PRO A 197 10.37 -10.30 11.99
C PRO A 197 11.44 -9.50 12.78
N ILE A 198 12.66 -10.04 12.83
CA ILE A 198 13.84 -9.37 13.40
C ILE A 198 14.51 -8.59 12.27
N GLY A 199 14.60 -7.27 12.40
CA GLY A 199 15.18 -6.41 11.38
C GLY A 199 16.49 -5.75 11.81
N SER A 200 17.20 -5.19 10.83
CA SER A 200 18.40 -4.39 11.00
C SER A 200 18.15 -2.89 10.91
N GLY A 201 16.90 -2.49 10.62
CA GLY A 201 16.49 -1.10 10.41
C GLY A 201 16.53 -0.23 11.66
N PRO A 202 16.22 1.09 11.50
CA PRO A 202 16.29 2.07 12.59
C PRO A 202 15.29 1.79 13.72
N TRP A 203 14.21 1.13 13.43
CA TRP A 203 13.17 0.74 14.39
C TRP A 203 13.14 -0.77 14.57
N MET A 204 12.57 -1.22 15.68
CA MET A 204 12.27 -2.64 15.93
C MET A 204 10.88 -2.78 16.52
N TYR A 205 10.24 -3.91 16.27
CA TYR A 205 8.95 -4.23 16.86
C TYR A 205 9.07 -4.39 18.37
N ASP A 206 8.27 -3.63 19.13
CA ASP A 206 8.08 -3.81 20.58
C ASP A 206 6.86 -4.70 20.83
N SER A 207 5.68 -4.27 20.39
CA SER A 207 4.44 -5.05 20.45
C SER A 207 3.71 -5.09 19.11
N MET A 208 2.96 -6.17 18.88
CA MET A 208 2.19 -6.38 17.67
C MET A 208 0.90 -7.10 17.99
N THR A 209 -0.21 -6.54 17.57
CA THR A 209 -1.55 -7.12 17.63
C THR A 209 -2.30 -6.87 16.32
N ASP A 210 -3.48 -7.43 16.19
CA ASP A 210 -4.40 -7.11 15.09
C ASP A 210 -5.00 -5.69 15.17
N LYS A 211 -4.78 -4.97 16.28
CA LYS A 211 -5.34 -3.64 16.54
C LYS A 211 -4.31 -2.55 16.66
N ALA A 212 -3.07 -2.87 17.00
CA ALA A 212 -2.04 -1.87 17.16
C ALA A 212 -0.64 -2.47 17.00
N LEU A 213 0.29 -1.65 16.54
CA LEU A 213 1.71 -1.94 16.43
C LEU A 213 2.50 -0.86 17.15
N ASP A 214 3.48 -1.29 17.97
CA ASP A 214 4.47 -0.41 18.57
C ASP A 214 5.85 -0.70 18.00
N LEU A 215 6.52 0.34 17.51
CA LEU A 215 7.91 0.29 17.11
C LEU A 215 8.72 1.19 18.05
N VAL A 216 9.90 0.71 18.46
CA VAL A 216 10.87 1.46 19.29
C VAL A 216 12.22 1.53 18.58
N PRO A 217 13.09 2.52 18.89
CA PRO A 217 14.40 2.63 18.29
C PRO A 217 15.22 1.35 18.47
N ASN A 218 15.85 0.90 17.39
CA ASN A 218 16.77 -0.22 17.41
C ASN A 218 18.15 0.23 17.95
N PRO A 219 18.57 -0.24 19.14
CA PRO A 219 19.85 0.19 19.74
C PRO A 219 21.09 -0.30 18.96
N ASN A 220 20.92 -1.32 18.12
CA ASN A 220 22.00 -1.91 17.33
C ASN A 220 22.11 -1.32 15.91
N TYR A 221 21.19 -0.39 15.55
CA TYR A 221 21.21 0.22 14.23
C TYR A 221 22.43 1.14 14.02
N ASN A 222 23.19 0.88 12.96
CA ASN A 222 24.39 1.64 12.61
C ASN A 222 24.30 2.36 11.23
N GLY A 223 23.11 2.38 10.61
CA GLY A 223 22.87 3.11 9.36
C GLY A 223 22.81 4.64 9.55
N GLU A 224 22.45 5.34 8.49
CA GLU A 224 22.48 6.81 8.43
C GLU A 224 21.31 7.45 9.19
N PHE A 225 20.10 6.86 9.09
CA PHE A 225 18.91 7.37 9.75
C PHE A 225 18.99 7.14 11.27
N LYS A 226 18.63 8.17 12.05
CA LYS A 226 18.56 8.05 13.51
C LYS A 226 17.17 8.44 13.99
N PRO A 227 16.39 7.51 14.59
CA PRO A 227 15.12 7.82 15.22
C PRO A 227 15.25 8.98 16.22
N LYS A 228 14.30 9.91 16.19
CA LYS A 228 14.27 11.06 17.09
C LYS A 228 13.29 10.88 18.23
N ASP A 229 12.27 10.05 18.02
CA ASP A 229 11.21 9.79 18.96
C ASP A 229 11.41 8.45 19.68
N GLU A 230 10.72 8.29 20.80
CA GLU A 230 10.83 7.10 21.65
C GLU A 230 10.00 5.93 21.10
N LYS A 231 8.93 6.23 20.33
CA LYS A 231 8.00 5.23 19.84
C LYS A 231 7.24 5.71 18.60
N LEU A 232 7.00 4.79 17.66
CA LEU A 232 5.93 4.88 16.68
C LEU A 232 4.80 3.94 17.08
N HIS A 233 3.59 4.46 17.20
CA HIS A 233 2.39 3.72 17.51
C HIS A 233 1.42 3.80 16.34
N PHE A 234 1.03 2.65 15.80
CA PHE A 234 0.05 2.55 14.72
C PHE A 234 -1.22 1.92 15.29
N ASP A 235 -2.28 2.70 15.44
CA ASP A 235 -3.61 2.19 15.72
C ASP A 235 -4.24 1.66 14.42
N VAL A 236 -4.74 0.42 14.45
CA VAL A 236 -5.45 -0.20 13.33
C VAL A 236 -6.93 0.11 13.45
N VAL A 237 -7.37 1.18 12.82
CA VAL A 237 -8.74 1.70 12.89
C VAL A 237 -9.37 1.66 11.49
N THR A 238 -9.97 0.53 11.14
CA THR A 238 -10.55 0.33 9.80
C THR A 238 -11.81 1.13 9.54
N ASP A 239 -12.53 1.56 10.59
CA ASP A 239 -13.71 2.41 10.49
C ASP A 239 -13.32 3.89 10.31
N GLY A 240 -13.74 4.52 9.21
CA GLY A 240 -13.39 5.90 8.86
C GLY A 240 -13.92 6.94 9.87
N THR A 241 -15.09 6.70 10.48
CA THR A 241 -15.68 7.61 11.47
C THR A 241 -14.88 7.55 12.79
N ALA A 242 -14.43 6.36 13.18
CA ALA A 242 -13.58 6.20 14.35
C ALA A 242 -12.22 6.91 14.14
N ARG A 243 -11.57 6.73 12.97
CA ARG A 243 -10.33 7.45 12.63
C ARG A 243 -10.51 8.97 12.66
N LEU A 244 -11.62 9.47 12.09
CA LEU A 244 -11.96 10.90 12.15
C LEU A 244 -12.06 11.39 13.60
N THR A 245 -12.70 10.62 14.48
CA THR A 245 -12.84 10.96 15.91
C THR A 245 -11.48 11.03 16.59
N GLU A 246 -10.61 10.03 16.39
CA GLU A 246 -9.26 10.02 16.96
C GLU A 246 -8.43 11.22 16.50
N GLN A 247 -8.51 11.57 15.21
CA GLN A 247 -7.83 12.74 14.67
C GLN A 247 -8.37 14.03 15.28
N GLN A 248 -9.68 14.18 15.40
CA GLN A 248 -10.30 15.37 16.00
C GLN A 248 -9.99 15.53 17.51
N GLU A 249 -9.88 14.43 18.24
CA GLU A 249 -9.51 14.42 19.67
C GLU A 249 -8.01 14.62 19.89
N GLY A 250 -7.19 14.54 18.82
CA GLY A 250 -5.72 14.65 18.89
C GLY A 250 -5.06 13.43 19.53
N THR A 251 -5.75 12.29 19.62
CA THR A 251 -5.16 11.01 20.05
C THR A 251 -4.22 10.47 18.99
N SER A 252 -4.53 10.71 17.70
CA SER A 252 -3.61 10.47 16.58
C SER A 252 -3.04 11.79 16.05
N GLN A 253 -1.75 11.83 15.75
CA GLN A 253 -1.12 12.94 15.04
C GLN A 253 -1.31 12.82 13.53
N VAL A 254 -1.55 11.61 13.01
CA VAL A 254 -1.74 11.34 11.59
C VAL A 254 -2.93 10.42 11.38
N MET A 255 -3.78 10.75 10.42
CA MET A 255 -4.89 9.93 9.96
C MET A 255 -4.67 9.50 8.52
N GLU A 256 -4.58 8.21 8.27
CA GLU A 256 -4.53 7.60 6.95
C GLU A 256 -5.94 7.52 6.34
N LEU A 257 -6.04 7.66 5.02
CA LEU A 257 -7.26 7.49 4.23
C LEU A 257 -8.41 8.35 4.76
N VAL A 258 -8.25 9.67 4.64
CA VAL A 258 -9.30 10.64 4.95
C VAL A 258 -10.40 10.56 3.91
N THR A 259 -11.64 10.39 4.34
CA THR A 259 -12.80 10.38 3.43
C THR A 259 -13.15 11.81 3.00
N ALA A 260 -13.76 11.95 1.82
CA ALA A 260 -14.04 13.27 1.26
C ALA A 260 -14.91 14.15 2.16
N ASP A 261 -15.89 13.57 2.84
CA ASP A 261 -16.80 14.25 3.78
C ASP A 261 -16.11 14.69 5.08
N ALA A 262 -14.95 14.12 5.40
CA ALA A 262 -14.18 14.50 6.59
C ALA A 262 -13.18 15.65 6.34
N ILE A 263 -12.84 15.96 5.09
CA ILE A 263 -11.82 16.96 4.74
C ILE A 263 -12.15 18.32 5.33
N ASP A 264 -13.30 18.90 4.99
CA ASP A 264 -13.70 20.24 5.47
C ASP A 264 -13.72 20.32 7.00
N THR A 265 -14.11 19.24 7.66
CA THR A 265 -14.17 19.14 9.12
C THR A 265 -12.77 19.19 9.74
N LEU A 266 -11.81 18.45 9.17
CA LEU A 266 -10.44 18.40 9.66
C LEU A 266 -9.65 19.67 9.33
N GLU A 267 -9.85 20.26 8.15
CA GLU A 267 -9.29 21.58 7.80
C GLU A 267 -9.82 22.67 8.73
N GLY A 268 -11.14 22.66 8.98
CA GLY A 268 -11.79 23.57 9.93
C GLY A 268 -11.29 23.42 11.36
N ALA A 269 -10.88 22.23 11.77
CA ALA A 269 -10.23 21.97 13.05
C ALA A 269 -8.76 22.43 13.08
N GLY A 270 -8.13 22.65 11.94
CA GLY A 270 -6.75 23.11 11.78
C GLY A 270 -5.75 22.03 11.45
N CYS A 271 -6.20 20.83 11.05
CA CYS A 271 -5.32 19.82 10.46
C CYS A 271 -4.76 20.27 9.11
N LYS A 272 -3.52 19.88 8.83
CA LYS A 272 -2.99 19.89 7.47
C LYS A 272 -3.60 18.71 6.71
N ILE A 273 -4.08 18.97 5.50
CA ILE A 273 -4.57 17.94 4.57
C ILE A 273 -3.58 17.82 3.42
N ASP A 274 -3.04 16.65 3.23
CA ASP A 274 -2.26 16.28 2.05
C ASP A 274 -3.13 15.46 1.11
N ASN A 275 -3.21 15.86 -0.17
CA ASN A 275 -4.04 15.24 -1.20
C ASN A 275 -3.19 15.00 -2.43
N VAL A 276 -2.76 13.75 -2.63
CA VAL A 276 -1.77 13.38 -3.64
C VAL A 276 -2.35 12.36 -4.62
N GLN A 277 -2.16 12.59 -5.93
CA GLN A 277 -2.49 11.59 -6.94
C GLN A 277 -1.41 10.52 -6.94
N GLY A 278 -1.73 9.34 -6.39
CA GLY A 278 -0.90 8.15 -6.47
C GLY A 278 -1.33 7.21 -7.60
N PHE A 279 -0.71 6.05 -7.66
CA PHE A 279 -1.13 4.96 -8.55
C PHE A 279 -2.49 4.40 -8.12
N GLY A 280 -2.75 4.34 -6.82
CA GLY A 280 -3.89 3.69 -6.18
C GLY A 280 -5.11 3.55 -7.09
N THR A 281 -5.45 2.33 -7.48
CA THR A 281 -6.54 2.09 -8.41
C THR A 281 -7.70 1.35 -7.77
N ARG A 282 -8.88 1.55 -8.35
CA ARG A 282 -10.02 0.66 -8.19
C ARG A 282 -10.24 0.01 -9.53
N PHE A 283 -10.05 -1.31 -9.59
CA PHE A 283 -10.05 -2.07 -10.82
C PHE A 283 -11.22 -3.04 -10.91
N ILE A 284 -11.54 -3.41 -12.14
CA ILE A 284 -12.40 -4.52 -12.47
C ILE A 284 -11.56 -5.68 -13.01
N MET A 285 -11.91 -6.91 -12.66
CA MET A 285 -11.31 -8.13 -13.19
C MET A 285 -12.40 -9.10 -13.60
N PHE A 286 -12.28 -9.69 -14.80
CA PHE A 286 -13.21 -10.66 -15.33
C PHE A 286 -12.70 -12.08 -15.13
N ASN A 287 -13.59 -13.00 -14.76
CA ASN A 287 -13.26 -14.42 -14.64
C ASN A 287 -13.20 -15.08 -16.02
N VAL A 288 -12.08 -14.93 -16.72
CA VAL A 288 -11.90 -15.50 -18.07
C VAL A 288 -11.78 -17.03 -18.09
N ALA A 289 -11.80 -17.71 -16.94
CA ALA A 289 -12.02 -19.17 -16.90
C ALA A 289 -13.44 -19.54 -17.33
N LYS A 290 -14.39 -18.63 -17.21
CA LYS A 290 -15.75 -18.82 -17.75
C LYS A 290 -15.78 -18.39 -19.21
N GLU A 291 -16.24 -19.27 -20.09
CA GLU A 291 -16.23 -19.11 -21.55
C GLU A 291 -16.79 -17.76 -22.02
N GLN A 292 -17.89 -17.30 -21.42
CA GLN A 292 -18.49 -16.01 -21.79
C GLN A 292 -17.51 -14.84 -21.63
N TRP A 293 -16.68 -14.83 -20.60
CA TRP A 293 -15.74 -13.73 -20.32
C TRP A 293 -14.45 -13.80 -21.16
N ASN A 294 -14.22 -14.85 -21.95
CA ASN A 294 -13.18 -14.87 -22.97
C ASN A 294 -13.49 -13.93 -24.15
N ASN A 295 -14.75 -13.54 -24.31
CA ASN A 295 -15.19 -12.63 -25.35
C ASN A 295 -14.81 -11.17 -24.98
N VAL A 296 -13.86 -10.59 -25.71
CA VAL A 296 -13.39 -9.22 -25.49
C VAL A 296 -14.52 -8.19 -25.64
N LYS A 297 -15.42 -8.37 -26.63
CA LYS A 297 -16.55 -7.43 -26.86
C LYS A 297 -17.52 -7.43 -25.69
N LEU A 298 -17.72 -8.57 -25.04
CA LEU A 298 -18.56 -8.64 -23.84
C LEU A 298 -17.92 -7.86 -22.67
N ARG A 299 -16.61 -8.01 -22.46
CA ARG A 299 -15.89 -7.24 -21.44
C ARG A 299 -15.94 -5.75 -21.73
N GLN A 300 -15.67 -5.35 -22.99
CA GLN A 300 -15.77 -3.95 -23.42
C GLN A 300 -17.18 -3.40 -23.28
N ALA A 301 -18.23 -4.19 -23.54
CA ALA A 301 -19.63 -3.79 -23.31
C ALA A 301 -19.87 -3.43 -21.85
N VAL A 302 -19.35 -4.24 -20.92
CA VAL A 302 -19.40 -3.94 -19.47
C VAL A 302 -18.65 -2.64 -19.16
N MET A 303 -17.44 -2.47 -19.69
CA MET A 303 -16.64 -1.25 -19.46
C MET A 303 -17.34 0.03 -19.94
N TYR A 304 -17.96 0.03 -21.13
CA TYR A 304 -18.70 1.20 -21.64
C TYR A 304 -20.07 1.42 -20.97
N ALA A 305 -20.62 0.41 -20.29
CA ALA A 305 -21.86 0.57 -19.53
C ALA A 305 -21.69 1.34 -18.24
N ILE A 306 -20.50 1.29 -17.63
CA ILE A 306 -20.21 1.88 -16.32
C ILE A 306 -20.28 3.41 -16.38
N ASN A 307 -20.97 4.00 -15.40
CA ASN A 307 -21.09 5.45 -15.25
C ASN A 307 -19.95 6.01 -14.38
N TYR A 308 -18.82 6.32 -15.03
CA TYR A 308 -17.60 6.80 -14.35
C TYR A 308 -17.83 8.13 -13.63
N ASP A 309 -18.58 9.07 -14.21
CA ASP A 309 -18.85 10.38 -13.60
C ASP A 309 -19.64 10.24 -12.29
N GLN A 310 -20.61 9.33 -12.26
CA GLN A 310 -21.36 9.06 -11.03
C GLN A 310 -20.49 8.34 -9.99
N ILE A 311 -19.63 7.42 -10.40
CA ILE A 311 -18.67 6.80 -9.49
C ILE A 311 -17.76 7.87 -8.86
N VAL A 312 -17.16 8.74 -9.68
CA VAL A 312 -16.28 9.81 -9.19
C VAL A 312 -17.01 10.78 -8.27
N SER A 313 -18.22 11.20 -8.64
CA SER A 313 -18.98 12.18 -7.85
C SER A 313 -19.56 11.59 -6.56
N ASN A 314 -20.18 10.39 -6.63
CA ASN A 314 -20.94 9.84 -5.53
C ASN A 314 -20.06 9.07 -4.53
N THR A 315 -19.06 8.34 -5.03
CA THR A 315 -18.18 7.52 -4.17
C THR A 315 -16.93 8.27 -3.71
N PHE A 316 -16.38 9.11 -4.58
CA PHE A 316 -15.08 9.76 -4.32
C PHE A 316 -15.18 11.26 -4.10
N ALA A 317 -16.34 11.90 -4.30
CA ALA A 317 -16.52 13.35 -4.21
C ALA A 317 -15.42 14.14 -4.97
N GLY A 318 -15.01 13.65 -6.14
CA GLY A 318 -13.94 14.23 -6.96
C GLY A 318 -12.50 13.83 -6.59
N LEU A 319 -12.32 12.94 -5.60
CA LEU A 319 -11.00 12.42 -5.21
C LEU A 319 -10.59 11.18 -6.01
N ALA A 320 -11.06 11.07 -7.24
CA ALA A 320 -10.62 10.05 -8.18
C ALA A 320 -10.72 10.60 -9.61
N THR A 321 -9.94 10.00 -10.51
CA THR A 321 -9.93 10.31 -11.95
C THR A 321 -10.27 9.03 -12.72
N PRO A 322 -11.22 9.04 -13.67
CA PRO A 322 -11.45 7.90 -14.57
C PRO A 322 -10.14 7.52 -15.27
N ALA A 323 -9.91 6.23 -15.41
CA ALA A 323 -8.67 5.75 -16.00
C ALA A 323 -8.68 5.91 -17.53
N SER A 324 -7.77 6.70 -18.06
CA SER A 324 -7.48 6.84 -19.50
C SER A 324 -6.33 5.92 -19.97
N CYS A 325 -5.61 5.33 -18.99
CA CYS A 325 -4.55 4.37 -19.17
C CYS A 325 -4.44 3.49 -17.92
N TYR A 326 -3.60 2.48 -18.00
CA TYR A 326 -3.18 1.70 -16.84
C TYR A 326 -2.45 2.56 -15.79
N LEU A 327 -1.60 3.48 -16.23
CA LEU A 327 -0.94 4.47 -15.38
C LEU A 327 -1.78 5.75 -15.26
N PRO A 328 -1.79 6.43 -14.10
CA PRO A 328 -2.30 7.79 -14.01
C PRO A 328 -1.38 8.78 -14.73
N GLU A 329 -1.92 9.93 -15.16
CA GLU A 329 -1.21 10.98 -15.92
C GLU A 329 0.05 11.52 -15.22
N THR A 330 0.15 11.36 -13.91
CA THR A 330 1.30 11.82 -13.10
C THR A 330 2.52 10.91 -13.20
N PHE A 331 2.39 9.71 -13.80
CA PHE A 331 3.50 8.76 -13.90
C PHE A 331 4.30 8.96 -15.19
N THR A 332 5.62 8.72 -15.10
CA THR A 332 6.60 9.08 -16.16
C THR A 332 6.29 8.47 -17.51
N ASN A 333 5.80 7.23 -17.56
CA ASN A 333 5.50 6.55 -18.83
C ASN A 333 4.02 6.60 -19.21
N TYR A 334 3.25 7.52 -18.63
CA TYR A 334 1.84 7.67 -19.01
C TYR A 334 1.68 7.87 -20.51
N HIS A 335 0.67 7.21 -21.04
CA HIS A 335 0.20 7.33 -22.43
C HIS A 335 -1.31 7.12 -22.43
N GLU A 336 -2.07 8.02 -22.99
CA GLU A 336 -3.51 7.81 -23.19
C GLU A 336 -3.71 6.59 -24.10
N ALA A 337 -4.33 5.54 -23.57
CA ALA A 337 -4.49 4.29 -24.31
C ALA A 337 -5.35 4.49 -25.56
N ALA A 338 -5.09 3.71 -26.62
CA ALA A 338 -5.89 3.75 -27.85
C ALA A 338 -7.39 3.42 -27.60
N THR A 339 -7.68 2.66 -26.54
CA THR A 339 -9.03 2.39 -26.05
C THR A 339 -9.23 3.01 -24.68
N VAL A 340 -9.92 4.13 -24.61
CA VAL A 340 -10.37 4.77 -23.37
C VAL A 340 -11.83 4.44 -23.14
N TYR A 341 -12.13 3.96 -21.92
CA TYR A 341 -13.49 3.64 -21.52
C TYR A 341 -14.16 4.86 -20.89
N THR A 342 -15.24 5.28 -21.52
CA THR A 342 -16.14 6.33 -21.05
C THR A 342 -17.56 5.78 -20.98
N THR A 343 -18.44 6.41 -20.25
CA THR A 343 -19.86 6.02 -20.21
C THR A 343 -20.49 6.19 -21.60
N ASP A 344 -20.85 5.07 -22.23
CA ASP A 344 -21.50 5.05 -23.55
C ASP A 344 -22.46 3.84 -23.64
N ALA A 345 -23.72 4.08 -23.24
CA ALA A 345 -24.73 3.06 -23.18
C ALA A 345 -25.10 2.48 -24.57
N ASP A 346 -25.02 3.26 -25.62
CA ASP A 346 -25.33 2.81 -26.99
C ASP A 346 -24.21 1.90 -27.52
N LYS A 347 -22.96 2.28 -27.29
CA LYS A 347 -21.80 1.47 -27.62
C LYS A 347 -21.79 0.17 -26.80
N ALA A 348 -22.13 0.24 -25.50
CA ALA A 348 -22.25 -0.94 -24.64
C ALA A 348 -23.27 -1.95 -25.20
N LYS A 349 -24.44 -1.50 -25.61
CA LYS A 349 -25.47 -2.35 -26.24
C LYS A 349 -25.00 -2.94 -27.57
N SER A 350 -24.38 -2.12 -28.43
CA SER A 350 -23.85 -2.60 -29.72
C SER A 350 -22.81 -3.69 -29.51
N LEU A 351 -21.86 -3.50 -28.58
CA LEU A 351 -20.83 -4.49 -28.27
C LEU A 351 -21.41 -5.76 -27.64
N LEU A 352 -22.44 -5.64 -26.79
CA LEU A 352 -23.14 -6.80 -26.26
C LEU A 352 -23.80 -7.63 -27.38
N GLU A 353 -24.48 -6.98 -28.32
CA GLU A 353 -25.06 -7.63 -29.50
C GLU A 353 -23.99 -8.28 -30.37
N GLU A 354 -22.91 -7.56 -30.66
CA GLU A 354 -21.78 -8.05 -31.46
C GLU A 354 -21.04 -9.23 -30.80
N SER A 355 -21.07 -9.27 -29.46
CA SER A 355 -20.46 -10.39 -28.72
C SER A 355 -21.21 -11.70 -28.91
N GLY A 356 -22.50 -11.63 -29.34
CA GLY A 356 -23.39 -12.79 -29.39
C GLY A 356 -23.78 -13.34 -28.01
N ALA A 357 -23.34 -12.71 -26.93
CA ALA A 357 -23.70 -13.12 -25.57
C ALA A 357 -25.08 -12.61 -25.20
N THR A 358 -25.74 -13.30 -24.28
CA THR A 358 -26.99 -12.84 -23.69
C THR A 358 -26.72 -12.35 -22.27
N ALA A 359 -27.13 -11.13 -21.97
CA ALA A 359 -27.12 -10.63 -20.60
C ALA A 359 -28.00 -11.53 -19.70
N GLY A 360 -27.50 -11.88 -18.54
CA GLY A 360 -28.16 -12.80 -17.61
C GLY A 360 -27.64 -12.63 -16.17
N PRO A 361 -27.92 -13.60 -15.30
CA PRO A 361 -27.43 -13.55 -13.92
C PRO A 361 -25.90 -13.63 -13.87
N ILE A 362 -25.27 -12.71 -13.12
CA ILE A 362 -23.84 -12.69 -12.84
C ILE A 362 -23.55 -12.40 -11.37
N VAL A 363 -22.45 -12.91 -10.87
CA VAL A 363 -21.96 -12.65 -9.52
C VAL A 363 -20.79 -11.68 -9.58
N MET A 364 -20.98 -10.51 -8.98
CA MET A 364 -19.92 -9.52 -8.77
C MET A 364 -19.39 -9.65 -7.35
N ARG A 365 -18.14 -10.04 -7.21
CA ARG A 365 -17.42 -10.02 -5.93
C ARG A 365 -16.82 -8.66 -5.66
N THR A 366 -16.79 -8.31 -4.38
CA THR A 366 -16.11 -7.10 -3.89
C THR A 366 -15.37 -7.40 -2.61
N THR A 367 -14.37 -6.59 -2.30
CA THR A 367 -13.82 -6.51 -0.95
C THR A 367 -14.70 -5.61 -0.08
N ASP A 368 -14.50 -5.64 1.23
CA ASP A 368 -15.21 -4.82 2.23
C ASP A 368 -14.74 -3.35 2.28
N ASN A 369 -13.81 -2.95 1.41
CA ASN A 369 -13.39 -1.56 1.26
C ASN A 369 -14.60 -0.66 0.91
N GLU A 370 -14.79 0.43 1.66
CA GLU A 370 -15.99 1.28 1.55
C GLU A 370 -16.15 1.91 0.17
N GLN A 371 -15.06 2.36 -0.45
CA GLN A 371 -15.07 2.92 -1.80
C GLN A 371 -15.47 1.86 -2.83
N VAL A 372 -14.96 0.64 -2.68
CA VAL A 372 -15.30 -0.48 -3.57
C VAL A 372 -16.79 -0.85 -3.44
N LYS A 373 -17.32 -0.88 -2.22
CA LYS A 373 -18.77 -1.12 -2.00
C LYS A 373 -19.64 -0.04 -2.65
N GLY A 374 -19.23 1.22 -2.54
CA GLY A 374 -19.93 2.34 -3.19
C GLY A 374 -19.95 2.20 -4.72
N MET A 375 -18.78 1.93 -5.30
CA MET A 375 -18.67 1.67 -6.75
C MET A 375 -19.49 0.47 -7.21
N ALA A 376 -19.44 -0.63 -6.46
CA ALA A 376 -20.14 -1.86 -6.82
C ALA A 376 -21.67 -1.66 -6.92
N THR A 377 -22.22 -0.80 -6.08
CA THR A 377 -23.64 -0.43 -6.14
C THR A 377 -23.97 0.27 -7.47
N GLN A 378 -23.17 1.28 -7.86
CA GLN A 378 -23.33 1.98 -9.13
C GLN A 378 -23.12 1.03 -10.32
N ILE A 379 -22.06 0.23 -10.33
CA ILE A 379 -21.77 -0.74 -11.41
C ILE A 379 -22.91 -1.73 -11.57
N LYS A 380 -23.50 -2.19 -10.45
CA LYS A 380 -24.69 -3.06 -10.51
C LYS A 380 -25.84 -2.38 -11.22
N GLU A 381 -26.17 -1.14 -10.89
CA GLU A 381 -27.27 -0.39 -11.52
C GLU A 381 -27.04 -0.24 -13.03
N ASP A 382 -25.80 0.09 -13.42
CA ASP A 382 -25.40 0.27 -14.82
C ASP A 382 -25.51 -1.05 -15.61
N LEU A 383 -25.07 -2.16 -15.01
CA LEU A 383 -25.15 -3.48 -15.65
C LEU A 383 -26.58 -4.06 -15.66
N ASP A 384 -27.38 -3.81 -14.64
CA ASP A 384 -28.79 -4.16 -14.64
C ASP A 384 -29.53 -3.40 -15.77
N ALA A 385 -29.16 -2.13 -16.05
CA ALA A 385 -29.69 -1.35 -17.17
C ALA A 385 -29.26 -1.90 -18.55
N LEU A 386 -28.07 -2.54 -18.63
CA LEU A 386 -27.61 -3.24 -19.83
C LEU A 386 -28.31 -4.60 -20.02
N GLY A 387 -29.06 -5.10 -19.02
CA GLY A 387 -29.84 -6.33 -19.07
C GLY A 387 -29.27 -7.50 -18.27
N PHE A 388 -28.17 -7.32 -17.54
CA PHE A 388 -27.68 -8.31 -16.59
C PHE A 388 -28.56 -8.33 -15.32
N THR A 389 -28.39 -9.35 -14.51
CA THR A 389 -28.96 -9.41 -13.15
C THR A 389 -27.78 -9.65 -12.20
N VAL A 390 -27.33 -8.57 -11.55
CA VAL A 390 -26.10 -8.60 -10.76
C VAL A 390 -26.38 -8.96 -9.29
N GLU A 391 -25.77 -10.05 -8.81
CA GLU A 391 -25.66 -10.36 -7.38
C GLU A 391 -24.30 -9.85 -6.86
N ILE A 392 -24.32 -8.97 -5.85
CA ILE A 392 -23.09 -8.51 -5.18
C ILE A 392 -22.77 -9.42 -4.00
N LYS A 393 -21.53 -9.93 -3.93
CA LYS A 393 -20.98 -10.67 -2.78
C LYS A 393 -19.79 -9.92 -2.22
N THR A 394 -19.90 -9.46 -0.99
CA THR A 394 -18.85 -8.70 -0.29
C THR A 394 -18.27 -9.53 0.85
N ASP A 395 -16.94 -9.64 0.88
CA ASP A 395 -16.18 -10.28 1.94
C ASP A 395 -14.94 -9.42 2.28
N THR A 396 -14.26 -9.74 3.39
CA THR A 396 -12.94 -9.14 3.67
C THR A 396 -11.97 -9.44 2.54
N SER A 397 -11.00 -8.58 2.30
CA SER A 397 -10.01 -8.77 1.22
C SER A 397 -9.33 -10.15 1.31
N PRO A 398 -8.82 -10.62 2.47
CA PRO A 398 -8.24 -11.96 2.57
C PRO A 398 -9.22 -13.09 2.23
N ALA A 399 -10.48 -12.99 2.67
CA ALA A 399 -11.49 -14.00 2.39
C ALA A 399 -11.87 -14.04 0.90
N THR A 400 -11.97 -12.86 0.25
CA THR A 400 -12.24 -12.74 -1.18
C THR A 400 -11.17 -13.45 -2.00
N TYR A 401 -9.89 -13.14 -1.76
CA TYR A 401 -8.80 -13.76 -2.53
C TYR A 401 -8.61 -15.23 -2.20
N SER A 402 -8.77 -15.65 -0.93
CA SER A 402 -8.74 -17.08 -0.57
C SER A 402 -9.82 -17.90 -1.29
N ALA A 403 -11.02 -17.36 -1.42
CA ALA A 403 -12.10 -18.02 -2.14
C ALA A 403 -11.83 -18.13 -3.65
N ILE A 404 -11.25 -17.08 -4.24
CA ILE A 404 -10.83 -17.08 -5.66
C ILE A 404 -9.70 -18.09 -5.87
N ASP A 405 -8.65 -18.02 -5.07
CA ASP A 405 -7.43 -18.83 -5.18
C ASP A 405 -7.71 -20.33 -4.98
N SER A 406 -8.68 -20.68 -4.10
CA SER A 406 -9.10 -22.08 -3.88
C SER A 406 -10.06 -22.60 -4.93
N GLY A 407 -10.59 -21.75 -5.81
CA GLY A 407 -11.60 -22.11 -6.80
C GLY A 407 -12.93 -22.59 -6.19
N THR A 408 -13.18 -22.30 -4.91
CA THR A 408 -14.36 -22.78 -4.19
C THR A 408 -15.60 -21.93 -4.44
N ASP A 409 -15.43 -20.77 -5.08
CA ASP A 409 -16.52 -19.84 -5.33
C ASP A 409 -16.79 -19.62 -6.81
N SER A 410 -18.06 -19.40 -7.13
CA SER A 410 -18.48 -19.01 -8.47
C SER A 410 -18.64 -17.50 -8.53
N TRP A 411 -17.80 -16.82 -9.31
CA TRP A 411 -17.85 -15.40 -9.55
C TRP A 411 -17.67 -15.08 -11.04
N ASP A 412 -18.11 -13.91 -11.47
CA ASP A 412 -18.03 -13.44 -12.85
C ASP A 412 -17.12 -12.22 -12.98
N ILE A 413 -17.28 -11.27 -12.08
CA ILE A 413 -16.55 -10.01 -12.03
C ILE A 413 -16.05 -9.80 -10.60
N LEU A 414 -14.82 -9.30 -10.44
CA LEU A 414 -14.31 -8.78 -9.19
C LEU A 414 -14.10 -7.26 -9.34
N VAL A 415 -14.58 -6.49 -8.38
CA VAL A 415 -14.22 -5.08 -8.18
C VAL A 415 -13.44 -4.96 -6.88
N ALA A 416 -12.22 -4.43 -6.94
CA ALA A 416 -11.32 -4.42 -5.80
C ALA A 416 -10.36 -3.21 -5.83
N PRO A 417 -9.75 -2.85 -4.70
CA PRO A 417 -8.67 -1.90 -4.66
C PRO A 417 -7.34 -2.58 -4.98
N GLY A 418 -6.36 -1.83 -5.48
CA GLY A 418 -4.99 -2.29 -5.64
C GLY A 418 -4.02 -1.15 -5.80
N ASP A 419 -2.83 -1.32 -5.26
CA ASP A 419 -1.75 -0.36 -5.38
C ASP A 419 -0.38 -1.04 -5.27
N PRO A 420 0.20 -1.50 -6.40
CA PRO A 420 1.54 -2.06 -6.39
C PRO A 420 2.65 -1.00 -6.23
N SER A 421 2.34 0.29 -6.26
CA SER A 421 3.33 1.36 -6.13
C SER A 421 4.01 1.40 -4.75
N CYS A 422 3.44 0.68 -3.77
CA CYS A 422 4.11 0.43 -2.49
C CYS A 422 5.41 -0.40 -2.60
N PHE A 423 5.74 -0.95 -3.76
CA PHE A 423 6.99 -1.65 -4.03
C PHE A 423 7.93 -0.85 -4.94
N GLY A 424 7.46 0.22 -5.54
CA GLY A 424 8.21 1.09 -6.46
C GLY A 424 7.33 1.69 -7.55
N GLY A 425 7.83 2.76 -8.19
CA GLY A 425 7.05 3.55 -9.16
C GLY A 425 7.36 3.26 -10.63
N ASP A 426 8.24 2.31 -10.94
CA ASP A 426 8.59 2.02 -12.32
C ASP A 426 7.51 1.20 -13.04
N THR A 427 7.39 1.45 -14.34
CA THR A 427 6.34 0.87 -15.20
C THR A 427 6.37 -0.66 -15.23
N ASP A 428 7.57 -1.26 -15.28
CA ASP A 428 7.68 -2.71 -15.31
C ASP A 428 7.19 -3.33 -14.00
N LEU A 429 7.56 -2.78 -12.85
CA LEU A 429 7.10 -3.26 -11.55
C LEU A 429 5.57 -3.20 -11.44
N LEU A 430 4.99 -2.05 -11.81
CA LEU A 430 3.54 -1.82 -11.73
C LEU A 430 2.77 -2.80 -12.63
N LEU A 431 3.27 -3.04 -13.85
CA LEU A 431 2.68 -4.01 -14.78
C LEU A 431 2.90 -5.45 -14.32
N SER A 432 4.11 -5.78 -13.85
CA SER A 432 4.47 -7.14 -13.43
C SER A 432 3.61 -7.66 -12.29
N TRP A 433 3.17 -6.79 -11.38
CA TRP A 433 2.26 -7.17 -10.30
C TRP A 433 1.01 -7.88 -10.79
N TRP A 434 0.35 -7.35 -11.80
CA TRP A 434 -0.90 -7.93 -12.33
C TRP A 434 -0.69 -8.76 -13.60
N TYR A 435 0.18 -8.33 -14.53
CA TYR A 435 0.32 -8.95 -15.86
C TYR A 435 1.54 -9.85 -16.01
N GLY A 436 2.46 -9.85 -15.04
CA GLY A 436 3.61 -10.73 -15.03
C GLY A 436 3.23 -12.21 -14.85
N ASP A 437 4.22 -13.08 -14.91
CA ASP A 437 4.06 -14.53 -14.79
C ASP A 437 3.82 -14.97 -13.34
N GLY A 438 2.76 -14.44 -12.73
CA GLY A 438 2.40 -14.60 -11.33
C GLY A 438 0.99 -15.14 -11.08
N VAL A 439 0.58 -15.13 -9.81
CA VAL A 439 -0.71 -15.63 -9.33
C VAL A 439 -1.91 -14.96 -10.02
N TRP A 440 -1.78 -13.67 -10.37
CA TRP A 440 -2.86 -12.93 -10.98
C TRP A 440 -3.28 -13.50 -12.33
N MET A 441 -2.33 -13.70 -13.24
CA MET A 441 -2.62 -14.16 -14.60
C MET A 441 -2.72 -15.67 -14.73
N LYS A 442 -2.17 -16.43 -13.77
CA LYS A 442 -2.24 -17.90 -13.78
C LYS A 442 -3.45 -18.47 -13.04
N GLN A 443 -3.87 -17.82 -11.95
CA GLN A 443 -4.83 -18.40 -11.02
C GLN A 443 -6.07 -17.52 -10.84
N ARG A 444 -5.91 -16.22 -10.57
CA ARG A 444 -7.03 -15.30 -10.29
C ARG A 444 -7.76 -14.86 -11.53
N CYS A 445 -7.02 -14.46 -12.55
CA CYS A 445 -7.50 -14.15 -13.89
C CYS A 445 -6.72 -15.01 -14.89
N PRO A 446 -7.12 -16.25 -15.17
CA PRO A 446 -6.31 -17.21 -15.94
C PRO A 446 -6.21 -16.85 -17.43
N TRP A 447 -5.74 -15.64 -17.70
CA TRP A 447 -5.42 -15.08 -19.01
C TRP A 447 -3.99 -15.43 -19.44
N GLY A 448 -3.15 -15.88 -18.51
CA GLY A 448 -1.72 -16.15 -18.71
C GLY A 448 -1.35 -17.25 -19.71
N THR A 449 -2.33 -17.88 -20.37
CA THR A 449 -2.11 -18.81 -21.49
C THR A 449 -2.48 -18.24 -22.85
N SER A 450 -3.10 -17.04 -22.90
CA SER A 450 -3.53 -16.39 -24.14
C SER A 450 -2.36 -15.90 -24.99
N ALA A 451 -2.61 -15.68 -26.27
CA ALA A 451 -1.62 -15.10 -27.19
C ALA A 451 -1.32 -13.65 -26.83
N GLU A 452 -2.36 -12.91 -26.44
CA GLU A 452 -2.30 -11.49 -26.07
C GLU A 452 -1.46 -11.29 -24.81
N TRP A 453 -1.64 -12.14 -23.78
CA TRP A 453 -0.80 -12.08 -22.58
C TRP A 453 0.68 -12.35 -22.90
N LYS A 454 0.96 -13.32 -23.76
CA LYS A 454 2.34 -13.60 -24.20
C LYS A 454 2.94 -12.39 -24.89
N GLN A 455 2.18 -11.75 -25.79
CA GLN A 455 2.61 -10.52 -26.47
C GLN A 455 2.89 -9.39 -25.46
N VAL A 456 2.01 -9.19 -24.46
CA VAL A 456 2.23 -8.21 -23.38
C VAL A 456 3.57 -8.48 -22.68
N ASN A 457 3.84 -9.73 -22.27
CA ASN A 457 5.08 -10.07 -21.55
C ASN A 457 6.33 -10.01 -22.45
N GLU A 458 6.22 -10.33 -23.73
CA GLU A 458 7.30 -10.14 -24.71
C GLU A 458 7.65 -8.65 -24.86
N LEU A 459 6.64 -7.77 -24.94
CA LEU A 459 6.82 -6.33 -25.00
C LEU A 459 7.40 -5.76 -23.70
N MET A 460 6.92 -6.20 -22.53
CA MET A 460 7.48 -5.80 -21.24
C MET A 460 8.98 -6.16 -21.16
N THR A 461 9.34 -7.40 -21.51
CA THR A 461 10.74 -7.85 -21.55
C THR A 461 11.57 -7.02 -22.53
N LYS A 462 11.02 -6.72 -23.72
CA LYS A 462 11.68 -5.89 -24.73
C LYS A 462 11.94 -4.46 -24.20
N ALA A 463 10.97 -3.85 -23.53
CA ALA A 463 11.09 -2.50 -22.99
C ALA A 463 12.21 -2.38 -21.92
N LEU A 464 12.45 -3.44 -21.13
CA LEU A 464 13.55 -3.46 -20.16
C LEU A 464 14.94 -3.37 -20.80
N GLY A 465 15.10 -3.75 -22.04
CA GLY A 465 16.34 -3.61 -22.80
C GLY A 465 16.46 -2.34 -23.63
N GLN A 466 15.46 -1.42 -23.55
CA GLN A 466 15.38 -0.19 -24.33
C GLN A 466 15.49 1.03 -23.44
N THR A 467 15.66 2.21 -24.05
CA THR A 467 15.71 3.51 -23.36
C THR A 467 15.02 4.60 -24.20
N GLY A 468 14.61 5.69 -23.55
CA GLY A 468 14.05 6.88 -24.23
C GLY A 468 12.81 6.59 -25.07
N ASP A 469 12.71 7.21 -26.24
CA ASP A 469 11.51 7.14 -27.09
C ASP A 469 11.17 5.72 -27.58
N GLU A 470 12.19 4.88 -27.78
CA GLU A 470 11.98 3.48 -28.19
C GLU A 470 11.32 2.68 -27.06
N GLN A 471 11.78 2.84 -25.84
CA GLN A 471 11.19 2.23 -24.66
C GLN A 471 9.76 2.72 -24.45
N GLN A 472 9.54 4.05 -24.51
CA GLN A 472 8.21 4.64 -24.38
C GLN A 472 7.23 4.11 -25.42
N SER A 473 7.67 3.98 -26.68
CA SER A 473 6.83 3.40 -27.75
C SER A 473 6.42 1.95 -27.44
N THR A 474 7.33 1.16 -26.86
CA THR A 474 7.03 -0.21 -26.47
C THR A 474 6.06 -0.27 -25.28
N TRP A 475 6.20 0.62 -24.29
CA TRP A 475 5.22 0.74 -23.21
C TRP A 475 3.84 1.14 -23.73
N ASN A 476 3.77 2.05 -24.68
CA ASN A 476 2.49 2.45 -25.30
C ASN A 476 1.77 1.24 -25.92
N GLU A 477 2.50 0.37 -26.64
CA GLU A 477 1.93 -0.86 -27.20
C GLU A 477 1.41 -1.80 -26.11
N VAL A 478 2.09 -1.90 -24.97
CA VAL A 478 1.62 -2.68 -23.79
C VAL A 478 0.31 -2.10 -23.26
N PHE A 479 0.25 -0.79 -23.04
CA PHE A 479 -0.94 -0.13 -22.51
C PHE A 479 -2.14 -0.26 -23.44
N ASP A 480 -1.93 -0.13 -24.74
CA ASP A 480 -2.99 -0.31 -25.73
C ASP A 480 -3.55 -1.73 -25.72
N LEU A 481 -2.67 -2.74 -25.64
CA LEU A 481 -3.08 -4.15 -25.61
C LEU A 481 -3.87 -4.49 -24.34
N ILE A 482 -3.43 -4.03 -23.17
CA ILE A 482 -4.14 -4.31 -21.92
C ILE A 482 -5.47 -3.55 -21.85
N ALA A 483 -5.54 -2.34 -22.38
CA ALA A 483 -6.78 -1.56 -22.47
C ALA A 483 -7.77 -2.23 -23.41
N GLU A 484 -7.35 -2.66 -24.60
CA GLU A 484 -8.20 -3.35 -25.55
C GLU A 484 -8.78 -4.64 -24.97
N ASN A 485 -7.95 -5.42 -24.28
CA ASN A 485 -8.37 -6.70 -23.73
C ASN A 485 -9.14 -6.59 -22.41
N CYS A 486 -8.89 -5.59 -21.60
CA CYS A 486 -9.53 -5.22 -20.34
C CYS A 486 -9.90 -6.41 -19.43
N VAL A 487 -9.05 -7.43 -19.33
CA VAL A 487 -9.31 -8.62 -18.50
C VAL A 487 -9.20 -8.31 -16.99
N LEU A 488 -8.26 -7.47 -16.63
CA LEU A 488 -8.10 -6.76 -15.38
C LEU A 488 -7.74 -5.31 -15.77
N TYR A 489 -8.52 -4.32 -15.39
CA TYR A 489 -8.25 -2.95 -15.84
C TYR A 489 -8.70 -1.92 -14.80
N PRO A 490 -7.98 -0.82 -14.61
CA PRO A 490 -8.40 0.25 -13.72
C PRO A 490 -9.70 0.89 -14.20
N LEU A 491 -10.61 1.16 -13.28
CA LEU A 491 -11.80 1.97 -13.51
C LEU A 491 -11.49 3.43 -13.17
N VAL A 492 -10.85 3.66 -12.02
CA VAL A 492 -10.43 4.98 -11.56
C VAL A 492 -9.08 4.89 -10.85
N HIS A 493 -8.30 5.95 -10.91
CA HIS A 493 -7.15 6.21 -10.06
C HIS A 493 -7.58 7.14 -8.92
N VAL A 494 -7.33 6.74 -7.68
CA VAL A 494 -7.76 7.50 -6.50
C VAL A 494 -6.64 8.40 -5.99
N LYS A 495 -7.03 9.55 -5.47
CA LYS A 495 -6.12 10.40 -4.71
C LYS A 495 -6.01 9.88 -3.29
N THR A 496 -4.80 9.87 -2.77
CA THR A 496 -4.52 9.54 -1.38
C THR A 496 -4.65 10.80 -0.55
N VAL A 497 -5.49 10.77 0.49
CA VAL A 497 -5.71 11.92 1.38
C VAL A 497 -5.30 11.55 2.79
N THR A 498 -4.42 12.36 3.39
CA THR A 498 -3.91 12.19 4.75
C THR A 498 -4.16 13.47 5.53
N ALA A 499 -4.55 13.36 6.80
CA ALA A 499 -4.62 14.47 7.72
C ALA A 499 -3.52 14.40 8.77
N SER A 500 -2.93 15.51 9.13
CA SER A 500 -1.94 15.58 10.22
C SER A 500 -2.07 16.84 11.05
N TRP A 501 -1.68 16.76 12.32
CA TRP A 501 -1.45 17.92 13.14
C TRP A 501 -0.01 18.39 12.94
N ASP A 502 0.18 19.54 12.28
CA ASP A 502 1.49 20.14 11.98
C ASP A 502 1.81 21.36 12.86
N ASP A 503 0.82 21.83 13.64
CA ASP A 503 0.91 22.96 14.56
C ASP A 503 0.43 22.54 15.96
N PRO A 504 1.33 22.49 16.98
CA PRO A 504 0.95 22.10 18.34
C PRO A 504 -0.14 23.00 18.95
N SER A 505 -0.20 24.28 18.55
CA SER A 505 -1.20 25.21 19.07
C SER A 505 -2.62 24.93 18.59
N LYS A 506 -2.77 24.17 17.52
CA LYS A 506 -4.06 23.74 16.95
C LYS A 506 -4.45 22.34 17.39
N SER A 507 -3.46 21.50 17.67
CA SER A 507 -3.69 20.13 18.09
C SER A 507 -4.31 20.06 19.49
N PRO A 508 -5.39 19.28 19.69
CA PRO A 508 -6.00 19.11 21.02
C PRO A 508 -5.05 18.47 22.05
N SER A 509 -4.11 17.64 21.62
CA SER A 509 -3.08 17.05 22.48
C SER A 509 -1.94 18.02 22.81
N GLY A 510 -1.86 19.16 22.12
CA GLY A 510 -0.71 20.09 22.25
C GLY A 510 0.57 19.58 21.58
N THR A 511 0.49 18.47 20.83
CA THR A 511 1.62 17.90 20.06
C THR A 511 1.31 17.92 18.57
N ALA A 512 2.33 18.02 17.73
CA ALA A 512 2.22 17.99 16.29
C ALA A 512 3.35 17.17 15.70
N ILE A 513 3.19 16.76 14.45
CA ILE A 513 4.23 16.04 13.71
C ILE A 513 4.99 17.01 12.81
N LYS A 514 6.31 16.88 12.76
CA LYS A 514 7.18 17.65 11.89
C LYS A 514 7.83 16.75 10.86
N ASN A 515 8.11 17.29 9.70
CA ASN A 515 8.72 16.58 8.56
C ASN A 515 7.87 15.39 8.07
N PHE A 516 6.56 15.46 8.26
CA PHE A 516 5.64 14.52 7.65
C PHE A 516 4.98 15.18 6.44
N GLU A 517 5.11 14.59 5.28
CA GLU A 517 4.64 15.12 3.99
C GLU A 517 3.39 14.39 3.46
N GLY A 518 2.71 13.65 4.33
CA GLY A 518 1.60 12.79 3.95
C GLY A 518 2.07 11.41 3.47
N ILE A 519 1.16 10.66 2.86
CA ILE A 519 1.45 9.31 2.36
C ILE A 519 2.24 9.34 1.03
N GLY A 520 2.34 10.50 0.40
CA GLY A 520 2.94 10.62 -0.91
C GLY A 520 2.14 9.87 -2.00
N THR A 521 2.83 9.43 -3.04
CA THR A 521 2.20 8.73 -4.17
C THR A 521 1.97 7.24 -3.91
N THR A 522 2.68 6.64 -2.94
CA THR A 522 2.65 5.19 -2.68
C THR A 522 1.40 4.71 -1.95
N GLY A 523 0.65 5.60 -1.32
CA GLY A 523 -0.47 5.22 -0.44
C GLY A 523 -0.04 4.52 0.85
N MET A 524 1.24 4.52 1.20
CA MET A 524 1.78 3.95 2.44
C MET A 524 2.06 5.03 3.48
N LEU A 525 1.73 4.72 4.72
CA LEU A 525 2.06 5.58 5.86
C LEU A 525 3.52 5.32 6.27
N PHE A 526 4.40 6.30 6.01
CA PHE A 526 5.82 6.21 6.31
C PHE A 526 6.25 7.39 7.19
N LEU A 527 6.81 7.08 8.35
CA LEU A 527 7.10 8.05 9.42
C LEU A 527 8.60 8.17 9.74
N GLU A 528 9.46 7.63 8.88
CA GLU A 528 10.90 7.55 9.17
C GLU A 528 11.52 8.93 9.38
N SER A 529 11.16 9.92 8.56
CA SER A 529 11.65 11.29 8.67
C SER A 529 10.87 12.16 9.66
N ALA A 530 9.71 11.67 10.13
CA ALA A 530 8.84 12.41 11.02
C ALA A 530 9.42 12.57 12.43
N SER A 531 9.02 13.64 13.12
CA SER A 531 9.34 13.83 14.55
C SER A 531 8.25 14.62 15.23
N LEU A 532 8.06 14.37 16.53
CA LEU A 532 7.16 15.17 17.34
C LEU A 532 7.71 16.58 17.58
N LYS A 533 6.77 17.52 17.68
CA LYS A 533 6.96 18.89 18.10
C LYS A 533 5.91 19.20 19.17
N ALA A 534 6.36 19.65 20.34
CA ALA A 534 5.52 20.08 21.44
C ALA A 534 5.38 21.61 21.47
#